data_1c2438f89ee1f003d6fb822a22a7d866
#
_entry.id   1c2438f89ee1f003d6fb822a22a7d866
#
_cell.length_a   1.000
_cell.length_b   1.000
_cell.length_c   1.000
_cell.angle_alpha   90.00
_cell.angle_beta   90.00
_cell.angle_gamma   90.00
#
_symmetry.space_group_name_H-M   'P 1'
#
loop_
_entity.id
_entity.type
_entity.pdbx_description
1 polymer ?
#
loop_
_entity_poly.entity_id
_entity_poly.type
_entity_poly.pdbx_seq_one_letter_code
_entity_poly.pdbx_strand_id
1 'polypeptide(L)'
;MGYESPSIRRRRLLKTAGVCATAGLTGCLNSTKGAVGDDGGEEDEEGDRTTAENLKMEPVEYPDQTCAVDARNVREYPGWNAQILHKDGKRAFFCTSGDMGAYYTSPTAFGVSEAEVAGVWVTDYETGETVDGTDAYYVFVADPDAVDMPAGRNPVPFAERARAEEFVANIDGVSEGDVERFSRINFNRCTW
;
A
#
# COMPACT_ATOMS: atom_id res chain seq x y z
N MET A 1 13.45 -41.13 2.68
CA MET A 1 13.78 -40.37 1.49
C MET A 1 13.34 -38.95 1.78
N GLY A 2 14.29 -38.07 2.07
CA GLY A 2 14.01 -36.69 2.44
C GLY A 2 13.78 -35.86 1.18
N TYR A 3 12.68 -35.13 1.17
CA TYR A 3 12.35 -34.17 0.12
C TYR A 3 12.88 -32.80 0.59
N GLU A 4 13.98 -32.36 -0.01
CA GLU A 4 14.49 -31.00 0.20
C GLU A 4 13.73 -30.06 -0.73
N SER A 5 12.96 -29.16 -0.15
CA SER A 5 12.31 -28.06 -0.86
C SER A 5 13.35 -27.05 -1.36
N PRO A 6 13.28 -26.58 -2.61
CA PRO A 6 14.17 -25.55 -3.10
C PRO A 6 13.79 -24.19 -2.49
N SER A 7 14.63 -23.70 -1.60
CA SER A 7 14.52 -22.33 -1.09
C SER A 7 14.85 -21.34 -2.21
N ILE A 8 13.86 -20.58 -2.66
CA ILE A 8 14.04 -19.47 -3.59
C ILE A 8 14.82 -18.36 -2.86
N ARG A 9 16.11 -18.29 -3.12
CA ARG A 9 16.98 -17.25 -2.56
C ARG A 9 16.70 -15.93 -3.25
N ARG A 10 16.09 -14.99 -2.53
CA ARG A 10 15.97 -13.59 -2.92
C ARG A 10 17.37 -13.01 -3.19
N ARG A 11 17.68 -12.73 -4.46
CA ARG A 11 18.91 -12.02 -4.83
C ARG A 11 18.70 -10.53 -4.60
N ARG A 12 19.24 -10.01 -3.48
CA ARG A 12 19.37 -8.58 -3.26
C ARG A 12 20.41 -8.01 -4.23
N LEU A 13 19.96 -7.23 -5.20
CA LEU A 13 20.83 -6.38 -6.01
C LEU A 13 21.05 -5.06 -5.26
N LEU A 14 22.25 -4.92 -4.69
CA LEU A 14 22.75 -3.67 -4.14
C LEU A 14 23.04 -2.70 -5.29
N LYS A 15 22.25 -1.65 -5.44
CA LYS A 15 22.61 -0.50 -6.28
C LYS A 15 23.29 0.54 -5.40
N THR A 16 24.56 0.82 -5.73
CA THR A 16 25.44 1.77 -5.10
C THR A 16 25.00 3.20 -5.32
N ALA A 17 25.03 3.98 -4.24
CA ALA A 17 24.74 5.40 -4.20
C ALA A 17 25.80 6.23 -4.95
N GLY A 18 25.35 7.16 -5.77
CA GLY A 18 26.14 8.28 -6.29
C GLY A 18 25.87 9.54 -5.48
N VAL A 19 26.89 10.06 -4.82
CA VAL A 19 26.90 11.32 -4.09
C VAL A 19 27.15 12.46 -5.05
N CYS A 20 26.29 13.49 -5.08
CA CYS A 20 26.62 14.82 -5.58
C CYS A 20 26.21 15.86 -4.57
N ALA A 21 27.22 16.50 -3.97
CA ALA A 21 27.09 17.66 -3.12
C ALA A 21 27.12 18.93 -3.98
N THR A 22 26.18 19.86 -3.77
CA THR A 22 26.39 21.27 -4.10
C THR A 22 25.81 22.15 -3.00
N ALA A 23 26.69 22.92 -2.42
CA ALA A 23 26.42 23.99 -1.47
C ALA A 23 25.92 25.25 -2.20
N GLY A 24 24.98 25.97 -1.60
CA GLY A 24 24.56 27.29 -2.02
C GLY A 24 23.95 28.06 -0.86
N LEU A 25 24.77 28.97 -0.27
CA LEU A 25 24.40 29.97 0.75
C LEU A 25 23.74 31.19 0.08
N THR A 26 22.83 31.81 0.79
CA THR A 26 22.53 33.24 0.99
C THR A 26 21.06 33.35 1.34
N GLY A 27 20.59 33.85 2.46
CA GLY A 27 20.93 35.03 3.20
C GLY A 27 19.99 36.17 2.84
N CYS A 28 19.01 36.49 3.73
CA CYS A 28 18.64 37.85 4.03
C CYS A 28 17.65 37.93 5.19
N LEU A 29 18.11 38.43 6.30
CA LEU A 29 17.30 39.01 7.37
C LEU A 29 16.60 40.27 6.85
N ASN A 30 15.34 40.48 7.20
CA ASN A 30 14.83 41.81 7.38
C ASN A 30 13.94 41.88 8.63
N SER A 31 14.47 42.54 9.63
CA SER A 31 13.77 42.97 10.84
C SER A 31 13.13 44.32 10.58
N THR A 32 11.82 44.44 10.82
CA THR A 32 11.23 45.76 11.17
C THR A 32 10.19 45.60 12.26
N LYS A 33 10.44 46.36 13.27
CA LYS A 33 9.71 46.54 14.52
C LYS A 33 8.61 47.61 14.29
N GLY A 34 7.39 47.39 14.78
CA GLY A 34 6.40 48.48 14.82
C GLY A 34 5.01 48.09 15.24
N ALA A 35 4.72 48.46 16.50
CA ALA A 35 3.46 48.99 17.04
C ALA A 35 2.18 48.13 17.18
N VAL A 36 1.80 48.02 18.42
CA VAL A 36 0.53 47.75 19.10
C VAL A 36 -0.69 48.19 18.31
N GLY A 37 -1.69 47.26 18.17
CA GLY A 37 -3.05 47.49 17.80
C GLY A 37 -3.87 46.30 18.29
N ASP A 38 -4.58 46.51 19.38
CA ASP A 38 -5.62 45.63 19.93
C ASP A 38 -6.82 45.70 18.98
N ASP A 39 -7.20 44.58 18.38
CA ASP A 39 -8.56 44.37 17.88
C ASP A 39 -8.86 42.88 17.77
N GLY A 40 -9.96 42.43 18.37
CA GLY A 40 -10.43 41.05 18.38
C GLY A 40 -10.79 40.59 16.97
N GLY A 41 -9.98 39.69 16.44
CA GLY A 41 -10.23 38.98 15.20
C GLY A 41 -10.58 37.53 15.52
N GLU A 42 -11.77 37.14 15.13
CA GLU A 42 -12.30 35.80 15.12
C GLU A 42 -11.25 34.88 14.49
N GLU A 43 -10.83 33.87 15.23
CA GLU A 43 -10.02 32.80 14.69
C GLU A 43 -10.90 31.99 13.72
N ASP A 44 -10.91 32.41 12.45
CA ASP A 44 -11.38 31.58 11.36
C ASP A 44 -10.47 30.36 11.32
N GLU A 45 -10.92 29.25 11.93
CA GLU A 45 -10.39 27.93 11.64
C GLU A 45 -10.65 27.68 10.14
N GLU A 46 -9.74 28.13 9.28
CA GLU A 46 -9.61 27.61 7.93
C GLU A 46 -9.25 26.11 8.06
N GLY A 47 -10.28 25.30 8.29
CA GLY A 47 -10.17 23.86 8.13
C GLY A 47 -9.59 23.61 6.76
N ASP A 48 -8.38 23.07 6.73
CA ASP A 48 -7.68 22.60 5.54
C ASP A 48 -8.61 21.68 4.71
N ARG A 49 -9.42 22.31 3.87
CA ARG A 49 -10.18 21.62 2.83
C ARG A 49 -9.19 21.28 1.74
N THR A 50 -8.46 20.20 1.94
CA THR A 50 -7.75 19.52 0.86
C THR A 50 -8.80 19.13 -0.17
N THR A 51 -9.04 20.00 -1.13
CA THR A 51 -9.93 19.72 -2.26
C THR A 51 -9.30 18.61 -3.09
N ALA A 52 -10.12 17.73 -3.65
CA ALA A 52 -9.71 16.58 -4.45
C ALA A 52 -8.70 16.92 -5.58
N GLU A 53 -8.64 18.19 -5.98
CA GLU A 53 -7.71 18.70 -7.02
C GLU A 53 -6.23 18.73 -6.59
N ASN A 54 -5.92 18.64 -5.29
CA ASN A 54 -4.55 18.70 -4.76
C ASN A 54 -4.07 17.37 -4.14
N LEU A 55 -4.82 16.27 -4.33
CA LEU A 55 -4.39 14.98 -3.84
C LEU A 55 -3.18 14.48 -4.63
N LYS A 56 -2.07 14.20 -3.93
CA LYS A 56 -0.94 13.49 -4.52
C LYS A 56 -1.35 12.04 -4.76
N MET A 57 -1.69 11.73 -6.00
CA MET A 57 -2.06 10.39 -6.48
C MET A 57 -0.82 9.51 -6.69
N GLU A 58 0.03 9.42 -5.65
CA GLU A 58 1.27 8.64 -5.64
C GLU A 58 1.31 7.77 -4.39
N PRO A 59 1.91 6.58 -4.44
CA PRO A 59 2.17 5.81 -3.24
C PRO A 59 3.20 6.53 -2.35
N VAL A 60 3.13 6.26 -1.05
CA VAL A 60 4.13 6.73 -0.10
C VAL A 60 4.86 5.55 0.52
N GLU A 61 6.03 5.80 1.11
CA GLU A 61 6.72 4.78 1.90
C GLU A 61 5.82 4.28 3.05
N TYR A 62 5.89 2.98 3.33
CA TYR A 62 5.10 2.39 4.40
C TYR A 62 5.60 2.84 5.77
N PRO A 63 4.76 3.50 6.56
CA PRO A 63 5.15 4.04 7.85
C PRO A 63 5.26 2.95 8.92
N ASP A 64 5.90 3.31 10.04
CA ASP A 64 5.87 2.51 11.26
C ASP A 64 4.55 2.76 12.00
N GLN A 65 3.51 2.08 11.56
CA GLN A 65 2.16 2.21 12.14
C GLN A 65 1.37 0.90 12.05
N THR A 66 0.25 0.90 12.74
CA THR A 66 -0.68 -0.23 12.80
C THR A 66 -1.46 -0.37 11.49
N CYS A 67 -1.61 -1.61 11.02
CA CYS A 67 -2.50 -1.96 9.92
C CYS A 67 -3.96 -1.56 10.25
N ALA A 68 -4.66 -1.05 9.25
CA ALA A 68 -6.05 -0.57 9.41
C ALA A 68 -7.06 -1.69 9.70
N VAL A 69 -6.66 -2.97 9.56
CA VAL A 69 -7.54 -4.15 9.70
C VAL A 69 -7.24 -4.98 10.94
N ASP A 70 -5.97 -5.31 11.18
CA ASP A 70 -5.62 -6.39 12.12
C ASP A 70 -4.65 -6.00 13.24
N ALA A 71 -4.40 -4.73 13.42
CA ALA A 71 -3.54 -4.18 14.48
C ALA A 71 -2.06 -4.62 14.46
N ARG A 72 -1.59 -5.34 13.42
CA ARG A 72 -0.17 -5.65 13.22
C ARG A 72 0.60 -4.42 12.70
N ASN A 73 1.91 -4.41 12.87
CA ASN A 73 2.73 -3.32 12.34
C ASN A 73 2.97 -3.52 10.83
N VAL A 74 2.63 -2.52 10.04
CA VAL A 74 2.75 -2.55 8.57
C VAL A 74 4.19 -2.83 8.12
N ARG A 75 5.20 -2.27 8.81
CA ARG A 75 6.62 -2.47 8.47
C ARG A 75 7.14 -3.89 8.61
N GLU A 76 6.44 -4.74 9.35
CA GLU A 76 6.85 -6.13 9.56
C GLU A 76 6.59 -7.03 8.34
N TYR A 77 5.86 -6.51 7.36
CA TYR A 77 5.43 -7.27 6.18
C TYR A 77 5.92 -6.68 4.85
N PRO A 78 7.22 -6.34 4.73
CA PRO A 78 7.75 -5.81 3.47
C PRO A 78 7.59 -6.84 2.36
N GLY A 79 7.05 -6.42 1.23
CA GLY A 79 6.75 -7.29 0.08
C GLY A 79 5.31 -7.81 0.06
N TRP A 80 4.47 -7.45 1.07
CA TRP A 80 3.05 -7.76 1.10
C TRP A 80 2.16 -6.54 1.28
N ASN A 81 2.77 -5.41 1.64
CA ASN A 81 2.08 -4.19 2.01
C ASN A 81 1.14 -3.67 0.92
N ALA A 82 0.08 -3.02 1.38
CA ALA A 82 -0.83 -2.27 0.53
C ALA A 82 -1.22 -0.94 1.18
N GLN A 83 -1.71 0.01 0.38
CA GLN A 83 -2.20 1.29 0.86
C GLN A 83 -3.38 1.79 0.02
N ILE A 84 -4.28 2.50 0.68
CA ILE A 84 -5.41 3.20 0.06
C ILE A 84 -5.30 4.69 0.38
N LEU A 85 -5.51 5.53 -0.64
CA LEU A 85 -5.75 6.95 -0.49
C LEU A 85 -7.24 7.21 -0.63
N HIS A 86 -7.84 7.86 0.35
CA HIS A 86 -9.22 8.33 0.30
C HIS A 86 -9.32 9.72 -0.34
N LYS A 87 -10.49 10.06 -0.89
CA LYS A 87 -10.73 11.38 -1.50
C LYS A 87 -10.64 12.53 -0.51
N ASP A 88 -10.75 12.26 0.79
CA ASP A 88 -10.54 13.25 1.86
C ASP A 88 -9.05 13.45 2.20
N GLY A 89 -8.13 12.81 1.45
CA GLY A 89 -6.69 12.90 1.63
C GLY A 89 -6.11 11.96 2.68
N LYS A 90 -6.93 11.25 3.44
CA LYS A 90 -6.44 10.28 4.43
C LYS A 90 -5.92 9.02 3.75
N ARG A 91 -4.91 8.40 4.37
CA ARG A 91 -4.37 7.12 3.93
C ARG A 91 -4.60 6.03 4.95
N ALA A 92 -4.96 4.86 4.45
CA ALA A 92 -4.99 3.62 5.20
C ALA A 92 -3.86 2.72 4.71
N PHE A 93 -3.17 2.06 5.63
CA PHE A 93 -2.05 1.17 5.35
C PHE A 93 -2.36 -0.24 5.85
N PHE A 94 -1.91 -1.24 5.12
CA PHE A 94 -2.24 -2.63 5.35
C PHE A 94 -0.99 -3.51 5.34
N CYS A 95 -1.01 -4.55 6.16
CA CYS A 95 0.05 -5.55 6.18
C CYS A 95 0.05 -6.38 4.91
N THR A 96 -1.13 -6.60 4.32
CA THR A 96 -1.29 -7.46 3.15
C THR A 96 -2.32 -6.89 2.16
N SER A 97 -2.28 -7.38 0.93
CA SER A 97 -3.31 -7.15 -0.09
C SER A 97 -4.67 -7.72 0.31
N GLY A 98 -4.70 -8.78 1.14
CA GLY A 98 -5.93 -9.34 1.70
C GLY A 98 -6.60 -8.38 2.68
N ASP A 99 -5.83 -7.82 3.62
CA ASP A 99 -6.33 -6.79 4.55
C ASP A 99 -6.87 -5.59 3.79
N MET A 100 -6.14 -5.12 2.77
CA MET A 100 -6.59 -4.04 1.90
C MET A 100 -7.90 -4.39 1.20
N GLY A 101 -8.02 -5.59 0.63
CA GLY A 101 -9.23 -6.05 -0.04
C GLY A 101 -10.43 -6.16 0.90
N ALA A 102 -10.23 -6.66 2.12
CA ALA A 102 -11.27 -6.71 3.15
C ALA A 102 -11.77 -5.31 3.52
N TYR A 103 -10.84 -4.39 3.77
CA TYR A 103 -11.17 -2.98 4.06
C TYR A 103 -11.90 -2.31 2.90
N TYR A 104 -11.37 -2.44 1.68
CA TYR A 104 -11.94 -1.83 0.46
C TYR A 104 -13.40 -2.25 0.21
N THR A 105 -13.70 -3.53 0.44
CA THR A 105 -15.03 -4.10 0.16
C THR A 105 -16.02 -3.96 1.32
N SER A 106 -15.54 -3.68 2.52
CA SER A 106 -16.37 -3.56 3.73
C SER A 106 -15.81 -2.54 4.73
N PRO A 107 -15.63 -1.28 4.34
CA PRO A 107 -14.96 -0.27 5.17
C PRO A 107 -15.69 -0.03 6.50
N THR A 108 -17.01 -0.17 6.53
CA THR A 108 -17.82 -0.02 7.75
C THR A 108 -17.52 -1.07 8.83
N ALA A 109 -17.05 -2.27 8.43
CA ALA A 109 -16.59 -3.29 9.36
C ALA A 109 -15.36 -2.86 10.17
N PHE A 110 -14.60 -1.89 9.65
CA PHE A 110 -13.39 -1.34 10.26
C PHE A 110 -13.59 0.08 10.82
N GLY A 111 -14.85 0.46 11.06
CA GLY A 111 -15.20 1.74 11.68
C GLY A 111 -15.07 2.96 10.76
N VAL A 112 -14.91 2.73 9.47
CA VAL A 112 -14.83 3.79 8.46
C VAL A 112 -16.18 3.93 7.79
N SER A 113 -16.77 5.14 7.87
CA SER A 113 -17.93 5.50 7.04
C SER A 113 -17.50 5.42 5.57
N GLU A 114 -18.42 5.14 4.65
CA GLU A 114 -18.15 4.99 3.22
C GLU A 114 -17.22 6.09 2.70
N ALA A 115 -15.92 5.86 2.82
CA ALA A 115 -14.91 6.78 2.35
C ALA A 115 -14.60 6.44 0.89
N GLU A 116 -14.88 7.38 0.00
CA GLU A 116 -14.57 7.21 -1.41
C GLU A 116 -13.06 7.05 -1.61
N VAL A 117 -12.68 5.99 -2.30
CA VAL A 117 -11.29 5.68 -2.63
C VAL A 117 -10.83 6.54 -3.81
N ALA A 118 -9.67 7.16 -3.68
CA ALA A 118 -9.01 7.93 -4.74
C ALA A 118 -7.91 7.11 -5.41
N GLY A 119 -7.17 6.27 -4.66
CA GLY A 119 -6.10 5.44 -5.20
C GLY A 119 -5.83 4.21 -4.33
N VAL A 120 -5.33 3.16 -4.97
CA VAL A 120 -4.95 1.89 -4.33
C VAL A 120 -3.57 1.50 -4.83
N TRP A 121 -2.69 1.09 -3.93
CA TRP A 121 -1.38 0.56 -4.29
C TRP A 121 -1.10 -0.72 -3.50
N VAL A 122 -0.41 -1.64 -4.14
CA VAL A 122 0.00 -2.92 -3.59
C VAL A 122 1.47 -3.15 -3.89
N THR A 123 2.10 -4.05 -3.15
CA THR A 123 3.46 -4.48 -3.44
C THR A 123 3.42 -5.66 -4.39
N ASP A 124 4.04 -5.53 -5.57
CA ASP A 124 4.23 -6.63 -6.51
C ASP A 124 5.03 -7.75 -5.86
N TYR A 125 4.51 -8.97 -5.92
CA TYR A 125 5.08 -10.12 -5.22
C TYR A 125 6.48 -10.51 -5.69
N GLU A 126 6.75 -10.36 -6.99
CA GLU A 126 8.02 -10.76 -7.58
C GLU A 126 9.11 -9.70 -7.41
N THR A 127 8.76 -8.45 -7.69
CA THR A 127 9.74 -7.35 -7.72
C THR A 127 9.89 -6.65 -6.37
N GLY A 128 8.87 -6.69 -5.53
CA GLY A 128 8.79 -5.92 -4.29
C GLY A 128 8.54 -4.42 -4.53
N GLU A 129 8.22 -4.02 -5.74
CA GLU A 129 7.89 -2.64 -6.08
C GLU A 129 6.44 -2.32 -5.74
N THR A 130 6.16 -1.08 -5.35
CA THR A 130 4.79 -0.61 -5.15
C THR A 130 4.19 -0.23 -6.50
N VAL A 131 3.06 -0.84 -6.84
CA VAL A 131 2.37 -0.68 -8.12
C VAL A 131 0.91 -0.25 -7.92
N ASP A 132 0.27 0.28 -8.97
CA ASP A 132 -1.16 0.60 -8.95
C ASP A 132 -1.97 -0.68 -8.75
N GLY A 133 -2.68 -0.75 -7.62
CA GLY A 133 -3.47 -1.91 -7.25
C GLY A 133 -4.71 -2.10 -8.13
N THR A 134 -5.22 -1.05 -8.76
CA THR A 134 -6.40 -1.15 -9.64
C THR A 134 -6.05 -1.75 -10.99
N ASP A 135 -4.80 -1.61 -11.42
CA ASP A 135 -4.27 -2.15 -12.66
C ASP A 135 -3.55 -3.50 -12.48
N ALA A 136 -3.26 -3.88 -11.24
CA ALA A 136 -2.60 -5.13 -10.91
C ALA A 136 -3.46 -6.37 -11.21
N TYR A 137 -2.79 -7.51 -11.34
CA TYR A 137 -3.37 -8.84 -11.40
C TYR A 137 -3.21 -9.52 -10.05
N TYR A 138 -4.20 -10.29 -9.65
CA TYR A 138 -4.25 -10.96 -8.35
C TYR A 138 -4.42 -12.45 -8.53
N VAL A 139 -3.55 -13.24 -7.93
CA VAL A 139 -3.70 -14.69 -7.87
C VAL A 139 -4.33 -15.05 -6.53
N PHE A 140 -5.50 -15.67 -6.57
CA PHE A 140 -6.21 -16.11 -5.37
C PHE A 140 -5.81 -17.53 -5.01
N VAL A 141 -4.88 -17.65 -4.06
CA VAL A 141 -4.39 -18.93 -3.56
C VAL A 141 -5.26 -19.38 -2.38
N ALA A 142 -5.92 -20.53 -2.54
CA ALA A 142 -6.82 -21.06 -1.50
C ALA A 142 -6.08 -21.72 -0.33
N ASP A 143 -4.91 -22.31 -0.61
CA ASP A 143 -4.06 -22.95 0.38
C ASP A 143 -2.96 -21.96 0.84
N PRO A 144 -3.02 -21.44 2.07
CA PRO A 144 -2.02 -20.52 2.57
C PRO A 144 -0.62 -21.13 2.70
N ASP A 145 -0.52 -22.46 2.79
CA ASP A 145 0.74 -23.19 2.89
C ASP A 145 1.44 -23.34 1.53
N ALA A 146 0.72 -23.11 0.43
CA ALA A 146 1.28 -23.15 -0.92
C ALA A 146 2.22 -21.96 -1.21
N VAL A 147 2.06 -20.86 -0.47
CA VAL A 147 2.88 -19.65 -0.56
C VAL A 147 3.21 -19.19 0.85
N ASP A 148 4.41 -18.66 1.07
CA ASP A 148 4.80 -18.08 2.37
C ASP A 148 4.02 -16.79 2.64
N MET A 149 2.75 -16.95 2.99
CA MET A 149 1.83 -15.85 3.27
C MET A 149 1.91 -15.44 4.74
N PRO A 150 1.92 -14.15 5.05
CA PRO A 150 2.05 -13.67 6.43
C PRO A 150 0.85 -14.00 7.32
N ALA A 151 -0.33 -14.13 6.78
CA ALA A 151 -1.56 -14.58 7.47
C ALA A 151 -2.72 -14.73 6.48
N GLY A 152 -3.58 -15.72 6.73
CA GLY A 152 -4.84 -15.90 6.03
C GLY A 152 -4.72 -16.03 4.51
N ARG A 153 -5.84 -15.82 3.82
CA ARG A 153 -5.91 -15.84 2.36
C ARG A 153 -5.62 -14.45 1.82
N ASN A 154 -4.46 -14.29 1.19
CA ASN A 154 -4.09 -13.04 0.57
C ASN A 154 -4.07 -13.21 -0.95
N PRO A 155 -4.78 -12.36 -1.71
CA PRO A 155 -4.57 -12.26 -3.14
C PRO A 155 -3.11 -11.86 -3.38
N VAL A 156 -2.38 -12.61 -4.19
CA VAL A 156 -0.97 -12.34 -4.51
C VAL A 156 -0.91 -11.37 -5.68
N PRO A 157 -0.43 -10.13 -5.50
CA PRO A 157 -0.47 -9.11 -6.54
C PRO A 157 0.74 -9.16 -7.47
N PHE A 158 0.49 -8.93 -8.76
CA PHE A 158 1.49 -8.83 -9.82
C PHE A 158 1.19 -7.63 -10.72
N ALA A 159 2.21 -6.87 -11.11
CA ALA A 159 2.07 -5.79 -12.08
C ALA A 159 1.71 -6.33 -13.48
N GLU A 160 2.26 -7.48 -13.85
CA GLU A 160 2.12 -8.07 -15.17
C GLU A 160 1.37 -9.41 -15.13
N ARG A 161 0.40 -9.58 -16.06
CA ARG A 161 -0.37 -10.80 -16.19
C ARG A 161 0.51 -12.03 -16.44
N ALA A 162 1.52 -11.89 -17.29
CA ALA A 162 2.42 -13.00 -17.63
C ALA A 162 3.15 -13.53 -16.40
N ARG A 163 3.49 -12.67 -15.43
CA ARG A 163 4.13 -13.07 -14.18
C ARG A 163 3.15 -13.79 -13.24
N ALA A 164 1.92 -13.33 -13.18
CA ALA A 164 0.86 -14.03 -12.45
C ALA A 164 0.63 -15.43 -13.03
N GLU A 165 0.59 -15.59 -14.36
CA GLU A 165 0.43 -16.88 -15.04
C GLU A 165 1.64 -17.80 -14.83
N GLU A 166 2.86 -17.26 -14.86
CA GLU A 166 4.08 -18.01 -14.55
C GLU A 166 4.08 -18.50 -13.08
N PHE A 167 3.63 -17.65 -12.16
CA PHE A 167 3.48 -18.02 -10.75
C PHE A 167 2.48 -19.18 -10.57
N VAL A 168 1.30 -19.10 -11.19
CA VAL A 168 0.27 -20.14 -11.15
C VAL A 168 0.78 -21.47 -11.69
N ALA A 169 1.58 -21.46 -12.77
CA ALA A 169 2.13 -22.67 -13.35
C ALA A 169 3.09 -23.44 -12.42
N ASN A 170 3.56 -22.80 -11.34
CA ASN A 170 4.51 -23.36 -10.37
C ASN A 170 3.88 -23.63 -8.99
N ILE A 171 2.57 -23.42 -8.82
CA ILE A 171 1.86 -23.61 -7.55
C ILE A 171 0.78 -24.69 -7.71
N ASP A 172 0.84 -25.73 -6.90
CA ASP A 172 -0.17 -26.78 -6.90
C ASP A 172 -1.52 -26.26 -6.40
N GLY A 173 -2.61 -26.69 -7.07
CA GLY A 173 -3.97 -26.35 -6.67
C GLY A 173 -4.44 -24.95 -7.09
N VAL A 174 -3.66 -24.24 -7.88
CA VAL A 174 -4.00 -22.93 -8.47
C VAL A 174 -4.06 -23.07 -9.99
N SER A 175 -4.92 -22.34 -10.65
CA SER A 175 -5.13 -22.37 -12.09
C SER A 175 -5.13 -20.96 -12.70
N GLU A 176 -5.00 -20.85 -14.02
CA GLU A 176 -5.12 -19.57 -14.73
C GLU A 176 -6.46 -18.84 -14.44
N GLY A 177 -7.52 -19.58 -14.10
CA GLY A 177 -8.80 -19.03 -13.68
C GLY A 177 -8.76 -18.29 -12.35
N ASP A 178 -7.70 -18.46 -11.56
CA ASP A 178 -7.47 -17.78 -10.29
C ASP A 178 -6.68 -16.46 -10.45
N VAL A 179 -6.23 -16.14 -11.68
CA VAL A 179 -5.61 -14.86 -12.04
C VAL A 179 -6.71 -13.87 -12.40
N GLU A 180 -6.97 -12.92 -11.55
CA GLU A 180 -8.08 -12.00 -11.71
C GLU A 180 -7.65 -10.52 -11.57
N ARG A 181 -8.56 -9.60 -11.87
CA ARG A 181 -8.35 -8.14 -11.75
C ARG A 181 -8.90 -7.64 -10.41
N PHE A 182 -8.52 -6.44 -10.04
CA PHE A 182 -8.96 -5.75 -8.82
C PHE A 182 -10.48 -5.78 -8.61
N SER A 183 -11.26 -5.65 -9.69
CA SER A 183 -12.73 -5.67 -9.65
C SER A 183 -13.34 -6.98 -9.13
N ARG A 184 -12.54 -8.05 -9.01
CA ARG A 184 -12.94 -9.34 -8.47
C ARG A 184 -12.59 -9.53 -7.02
N ILE A 185 -11.90 -8.57 -6.41
CA ILE A 185 -11.65 -8.55 -4.96
C ILE A 185 -12.98 -8.40 -4.24
N ASN A 186 -13.22 -9.26 -3.27
CA ASN A 186 -14.38 -9.19 -2.39
C ASN A 186 -14.02 -9.72 -0.99
N PHE A 187 -14.82 -9.34 0.01
CA PHE A 187 -14.57 -9.65 1.41
C PHE A 187 -14.32 -11.14 1.66
N ASN A 188 -15.16 -12.02 1.10
CA ASN A 188 -15.06 -13.47 1.32
C ASN A 188 -13.80 -14.10 0.70
N ARG A 189 -13.17 -13.45 -0.25
CA ARG A 189 -11.91 -13.91 -0.89
C ARG A 189 -10.66 -13.36 -0.19
N CYS A 190 -10.82 -12.32 0.60
CA CYS A 190 -9.75 -11.65 1.32
C CYS A 190 -9.72 -11.99 2.81
N THR A 191 -10.78 -12.63 3.30
CA THR A 191 -10.89 -13.13 4.66
C THR A 191 -11.11 -14.64 4.60
N TRP A 192 -10.56 -15.39 5.55
CA TRP A 192 -10.73 -16.83 5.67
C TRP A 192 -12.18 -17.27 5.77
#